data_c2e540015fc66b2cfc60785c97325584
#
_entry.id   c2e540015fc66b2cfc60785c97325584
#
_cell.length_a   1.000
_cell.length_b   1.000
_cell.length_c   1.000
_cell.angle_alpha   90.00
_cell.angle_beta   90.00
_cell.angle_gamma   90.00
#
_symmetry.space_group_name_H-M   'P 1'
#
loop_
_entity.id
_entity.type
_entity.pdbx_description
1 polymer ?
#
loop_
_entity_poly.entity_id
_entity_poly.type
_entity_poly.pdbx_seq_one_letter_code
_entity_poly.pdbx_strand_id
1 'polypeptide(L)'
;MKSSAPAGFWRHYDELPDEIRRLADKNFALFERDTFHPSLHFKEVMPGLWSARVGIHHRALCKRHADGWMWFWIGSHADYDKLLKRR
;
A
#
# COMPACT_ATOMS: atom_id res chain seq x y z
N MET A 1 15.14 -5.11 -0.82
CA MET A 1 14.55 -3.97 -1.51
C MET A 1 14.23 -2.86 -0.52
N LYS A 2 14.51 -1.63 -0.89
CA LYS A 2 14.22 -0.50 -0.01
C LYS A 2 12.79 -0.03 -0.18
N SER A 3 12.20 0.45 0.90
CA SER A 3 10.89 1.09 0.87
C SER A 3 11.00 2.46 1.51
N SER A 4 10.26 3.40 0.96
CA SER A 4 10.16 4.74 1.54
C SER A 4 8.70 5.17 1.52
N ALA A 5 8.36 6.09 2.42
CA ALA A 5 7.01 6.60 2.54
C ALA A 5 7.08 8.10 2.89
N PRO A 6 6.89 8.97 1.89
CA PRO A 6 6.91 10.41 2.14
C PRO A 6 5.71 10.87 2.97
N ALA A 7 5.77 12.13 3.41
CA ALA A 7 4.78 12.71 4.33
C ALA A 7 3.33 12.50 3.89
N GLY A 8 3.06 12.55 2.59
CA GLY A 8 1.70 12.35 2.08
C GLY A 8 1.11 10.99 2.43
N PHE A 9 1.96 9.95 2.40
CA PHE A 9 1.52 8.62 2.80
C PHE A 9 1.08 8.60 4.26
N TRP A 10 1.88 9.18 5.14
CA TRP A 10 1.61 9.16 6.57
C TRP A 10 0.34 9.92 6.94
N ARG A 11 -0.04 10.93 6.16
CA ARG A 11 -1.30 11.63 6.35
C ARG A 11 -2.48 10.66 6.16
N HIS A 12 -2.43 9.87 5.10
CA HIS A 12 -3.46 8.86 4.85
C HIS A 12 -3.46 7.77 5.92
N TYR A 13 -2.27 7.34 6.31
CA TYR A 13 -2.11 6.32 7.34
C TYR A 13 -2.73 6.79 8.66
N ASP A 14 -2.50 8.04 9.04
CA ASP A 14 -3.01 8.57 10.31
C ASP A 14 -4.53 8.64 10.36
N GLU A 15 -5.19 8.66 9.21
CA GLU A 15 -6.65 8.68 9.15
C GLU A 15 -7.28 7.30 9.33
N LEU A 16 -6.48 6.26 9.36
CA LEU A 16 -6.99 4.90 9.50
C LEU A 16 -7.35 4.58 10.95
N PRO A 17 -8.36 3.70 11.19
CA PRO A 17 -8.62 3.19 12.53
C PRO A 17 -7.38 2.48 13.09
N ASP A 18 -7.25 2.47 14.40
CA ASP A 18 -6.08 1.86 15.06
C ASP A 18 -5.82 0.43 14.62
N GLU A 19 -6.86 -0.39 14.56
CA GLU A 19 -6.70 -1.79 14.19
C GLU A 19 -6.20 -1.95 12.75
N ILE A 20 -6.58 -1.02 11.87
CA ILE A 20 -6.13 -1.05 10.49
C ILE A 20 -4.68 -0.61 10.40
N ARG A 21 -4.27 0.38 11.20
CA ARG A 21 -2.87 0.79 11.26
C ARG A 21 -1.99 -0.36 11.72
N ARG A 22 -2.42 -1.11 12.74
CA ARG A 22 -1.66 -2.27 13.20
C ARG A 22 -1.54 -3.34 12.11
N LEU A 23 -2.62 -3.57 11.38
CA LEU A 23 -2.62 -4.52 10.28
C LEU A 23 -1.70 -4.04 9.16
N ALA A 24 -1.71 -2.74 8.86
CA ALA A 24 -0.81 -2.17 7.87
C ALA A 24 0.65 -2.35 8.27
N ASP A 25 0.96 -2.10 9.54
CA ASP A 25 2.32 -2.27 10.05
C ASP A 25 2.78 -3.72 9.92
N LYS A 26 1.91 -4.65 10.26
CA LYS A 26 2.20 -6.08 10.17
C LYS A 26 2.44 -6.48 8.71
N ASN A 27 1.59 -6.00 7.82
CA ASN A 27 1.71 -6.33 6.40
C ASN A 27 2.94 -5.70 5.78
N PHE A 28 3.32 -4.50 6.23
CA PHE A 28 4.52 -3.87 5.74
C PHE A 28 5.77 -4.65 6.16
N ALA A 29 5.80 -5.14 7.40
CA ALA A 29 6.90 -5.98 7.85
C ALA A 29 6.99 -7.28 7.01
N LEU A 30 5.84 -7.85 6.68
CA LEU A 30 5.80 -9.03 5.82
C LEU A 30 6.30 -8.70 4.42
N PHE A 31 5.88 -7.55 3.88
CA PHE A 31 6.33 -7.09 2.57
C PHE A 31 7.85 -7.00 2.50
N GLU A 32 8.47 -6.50 3.54
CA GLU A 32 9.93 -6.36 3.56
C GLU A 32 10.65 -7.70 3.59
N ARG A 33 10.04 -8.71 4.22
CA ARG A 33 10.63 -10.05 4.28
C ARG A 33 10.31 -10.88 3.05
N ASP A 34 9.11 -10.70 2.49
CA ASP A 34 8.61 -11.54 1.40
C ASP A 34 7.63 -10.71 0.57
N THR A 35 8.18 -9.89 -0.31
CA THR A 35 7.43 -8.90 -1.10
C THR A 35 6.24 -9.50 -1.86
N PHE A 36 6.37 -10.72 -2.33
CA PHE A 36 5.32 -11.36 -3.12
C PHE A 36 4.57 -12.44 -2.35
N HIS A 37 4.56 -12.33 -1.01
CA HIS A 37 3.77 -13.26 -0.20
C HIS A 37 2.31 -13.20 -0.64
N PRO A 38 1.65 -14.36 -0.84
CA PRO A 38 0.29 -14.39 -1.39
C PRO A 38 -0.73 -13.56 -0.62
N SER A 39 -0.62 -13.46 0.71
CA SER A 39 -1.60 -12.74 1.50
C SER A 39 -1.59 -11.23 1.24
N LEU A 40 -0.51 -10.69 0.65
CA LEU A 40 -0.40 -9.28 0.34
C LEU A 40 -1.12 -8.91 -0.95
N HIS A 41 -1.37 -9.88 -1.82
CA HIS A 41 -1.94 -9.64 -3.15
C HIS A 41 -1.24 -8.48 -3.85
N PHE A 42 0.09 -8.45 -3.74
CA PHE A 42 0.91 -7.38 -4.31
C PHE A 42 1.00 -7.55 -5.82
N LYS A 43 0.52 -6.57 -6.56
CA LYS A 43 0.48 -6.68 -8.01
C LYS A 43 0.48 -5.31 -8.67
N GLU A 44 0.95 -5.28 -9.91
CA GLU A 44 0.90 -4.07 -10.73
C GLU A 44 -0.52 -3.89 -11.25
N VAL A 45 -1.14 -2.73 -10.96
CA VAL A 45 -2.52 -2.45 -11.36
C VAL A 45 -2.60 -1.48 -12.53
N MET A 46 -1.53 -0.74 -12.77
CA MET A 46 -1.33 0.11 -13.95
C MET A 46 0.16 0.18 -14.18
N PRO A 47 0.62 0.58 -15.36
CA PRO A 47 2.07 0.66 -15.62
C PRO A 47 2.78 1.48 -14.53
N GLY A 48 3.66 0.85 -13.80
CA GLY A 48 4.44 1.49 -12.74
C GLY A 48 3.72 1.69 -11.42
N LEU A 49 2.43 1.34 -11.34
CA LEU A 49 1.63 1.54 -10.13
C LEU A 49 1.28 0.18 -9.53
N TRP A 50 1.67 -0.05 -8.28
CA TRP A 50 1.48 -1.32 -7.61
C TRP A 50 0.57 -1.18 -6.40
N SER A 51 -0.17 -2.23 -6.10
CA SER A 51 -1.13 -2.26 -4.99
C SER A 51 -0.86 -3.45 -4.09
N ALA A 52 -0.92 -3.21 -2.77
CA ALA A 52 -0.84 -4.26 -1.76
C ALA A 52 -2.12 -4.24 -0.92
N ARG A 53 -2.56 -5.43 -0.51
CA ARG A 53 -3.75 -5.58 0.30
C ARG A 53 -3.44 -5.35 1.77
N VAL A 54 -4.33 -4.63 2.46
CA VAL A 54 -4.24 -4.42 3.90
C VAL A 54 -5.57 -4.86 4.50
N GLY A 55 -5.66 -6.14 4.86
CA GLY A 55 -6.94 -6.74 5.21
C GLY A 55 -7.86 -6.80 4.00
N ILE A 56 -9.14 -7.09 4.23
CA ILE A 56 -10.09 -7.25 3.13
C ILE A 56 -10.70 -5.93 2.64
N HIS A 57 -10.56 -4.87 3.43
CA HIS A 57 -11.24 -3.60 3.13
C HIS A 57 -10.31 -2.44 2.83
N HIS A 58 -8.99 -2.65 2.84
CA HIS A 58 -8.03 -1.57 2.63
C HIS A 58 -6.94 -1.96 1.65
N ARG A 59 -6.36 -0.93 1.01
CA ARG A 59 -5.28 -1.11 0.05
C ARG A 59 -4.24 -0.01 0.20
N ALA A 60 -2.99 -0.32 -0.17
CA ALA A 60 -1.91 0.65 -0.21
C ALA A 60 -1.33 0.66 -1.62
N LEU A 61 -0.89 1.84 -2.07
CA LEU A 61 -0.32 2.02 -3.40
C LEU A 61 1.13 2.47 -3.33
N CYS A 62 1.94 1.92 -4.22
CA CYS A 62 3.33 2.34 -4.34
C CYS A 62 3.78 2.35 -5.79
N LYS A 63 4.93 2.97 -6.01
CA LYS A 63 5.60 3.01 -7.31
C LYS A 63 7.00 2.45 -7.17
N ARG A 64 7.51 1.87 -8.26
CA ARG A 64 8.93 1.53 -8.31
C ARG A 64 9.71 2.83 -8.27
N HIS A 65 10.78 2.84 -7.50
CA HIS A 65 11.64 4.01 -7.40
C HIS A 65 13.07 3.53 -7.20
N ALA A 66 13.93 3.80 -8.17
CA ALA A 66 15.31 3.30 -8.16
C ALA A 66 15.30 1.79 -7.94
N ASP A 67 15.93 1.30 -6.86
CA ASP A 67 16.01 -0.13 -6.57
C ASP A 67 14.98 -0.57 -5.51
N GLY A 68 13.97 0.26 -5.27
CA GLY A 68 13.00 -0.01 -4.22
C GLY A 68 11.59 0.45 -4.56
N TRP A 69 10.84 0.72 -3.52
CA TRP A 69 9.42 1.07 -3.62
C TRP A 69 9.15 2.35 -2.85
N MET A 70 8.26 3.20 -3.39
CA MET A 70 7.83 4.41 -2.70
C MET A 70 6.32 4.34 -2.49
N TRP A 71 5.91 4.23 -1.24
CA TRP A 71 4.49 4.19 -0.87
C TRP A 71 3.95 5.60 -0.80
N PHE A 72 2.82 5.86 -1.44
CA PHE A 72 2.30 7.22 -1.47
C PHE A 72 0.84 7.32 -1.07
N TRP A 73 0.15 6.19 -0.86
CA TRP A 73 -1.26 6.22 -0.50
C TRP A 73 -1.66 4.93 0.21
N ILE A 74 -2.56 5.07 1.18
CA ILE A 74 -3.20 3.94 1.83
C ILE A 74 -4.61 4.39 2.23
N GLY A 75 -5.61 3.53 2.05
CA GLY A 75 -6.99 3.87 2.38
C GLY A 75 -7.93 2.72 2.16
N SER A 76 -9.23 3.01 2.21
CA SER A 76 -10.25 1.99 2.04
C SER A 76 -10.31 1.49 0.60
N HIS A 77 -10.84 0.28 0.44
CA HIS A 77 -11.03 -0.30 -0.89
C HIS A 77 -11.95 0.58 -1.74
N ALA A 78 -12.97 1.19 -1.13
CA ALA A 78 -13.87 2.08 -1.84
C ALA A 78 -13.15 3.30 -2.40
N ASP A 79 -12.28 3.91 -1.60
CA ASP A 79 -11.49 5.05 -2.05
C ASP A 79 -10.46 4.63 -3.10
N TYR A 80 -9.88 3.44 -2.94
CA TYR A 80 -8.98 2.87 -3.91
C TYR A 80 -9.67 2.73 -5.28
N ASP A 81 -10.88 2.20 -5.31
CA ASP A 81 -11.64 2.06 -6.55
C ASP A 81 -11.90 3.41 -7.21
N LYS A 82 -12.23 4.42 -6.42
CA LYS A 82 -12.44 5.77 -6.94
C LYS A 82 -11.18 6.34 -7.57
N LEU A 83 -10.04 6.13 -6.93
CA LEU A 83 -8.76 6.60 -7.48
C LEU A 83 -8.48 5.98 -8.84
N LEU A 84 -8.69 4.67 -8.97
CA LEU A 84 -8.39 3.99 -10.22
C LEU A 84 -9.39 4.35 -11.32
N LYS A 85 -10.64 4.58 -10.98
CA LYS A 85 -11.67 4.93 -11.97
C LYS A 85 -11.50 6.31 -12.56
N ARG A 86 -10.82 7.20 -11.85
CA ARG A 86 -10.61 8.58 -12.34
C ARG A 86 -9.48 8.67 -13.36
N ARG A 87 -8.88 7.57 -13.68
CA ARG A 87 -7.75 7.56 -14.60
C ARG A 87 -8.16 7.19 -16.04
#